data_18086d8d24dc6e1f7acc3f0962c1f2db
#
_entry.id   18086d8d24dc6e1f7acc3f0962c1f2db
#
_cell.length_a   1.000
_cell.length_b   1.000
_cell.length_c   1.000
_cell.angle_alpha   90.00
_cell.angle_beta   90.00
_cell.angle_gamma   90.00
#
_symmetry.space_group_name_H-M   'P 1'
#
loop_
_entity.id
_entity.type
_entity.pdbx_description
1 polymer ?
#
loop_
_entity_poly.entity_id
_entity_poly.type
_entity_poly.pdbx_seq_one_letter_code
_entity_poly.pdbx_strand_id
1 'polypeptide(L)'
;MIVPPRRGSRASIIILVCFLPLALGCAHTGGASDSKASLEGIGSILVIGFRPVILPDQQAGMVRNPLTDAIRYAEPVPQDVADKLTYGLFDHLTRSGGYHFISPREARSQSSTIDSPFRIRGDCNLYLRIGESLSADAFLAGYIWRWKDRKGGELAVEFPASVDFDLYLIRLDDKAIVWKYEYDKTQQSLAENLLDLSTFLRAKGTWLSAFELAELGLEKIVESFPKKSE
;
A
#
# COMPACT_ATOMS: atom_id res chain seq x y z
N MET A 1 2.71 34.29 84.52
CA MET A 1 1.71 33.45 83.89
C MET A 1 1.66 33.90 82.46
N ILE A 2 2.49 33.27 81.59
CA ILE A 2 2.80 33.70 80.26
C ILE A 2 2.23 32.68 79.26
N VAL A 3 1.26 33.10 78.42
CA VAL A 3 0.63 32.25 77.43
C VAL A 3 1.44 32.40 76.14
N PRO A 4 1.89 31.31 75.46
CA PRO A 4 2.56 31.39 74.17
C PRO A 4 1.56 31.42 73.02
N PRO A 5 1.93 32.02 71.86
CA PRO A 5 1.04 32.17 70.70
C PRO A 5 0.94 30.89 69.86
N ARG A 6 -0.24 30.63 69.35
CA ARG A 6 -0.57 29.54 68.38
C ARG A 6 0.08 29.82 67.03
N ARG A 7 0.95 28.90 66.56
CA ARG A 7 1.43 28.81 65.20
C ARG A 7 0.33 28.32 64.28
N GLY A 8 -0.03 29.09 63.29
CA GLY A 8 -0.93 28.68 62.22
C GLY A 8 -0.24 27.74 61.22
N SER A 9 -0.85 26.59 61.02
CA SER A 9 -0.47 25.61 60.04
C SER A 9 -0.89 26.10 58.63
N ARG A 10 0.10 26.37 57.77
CA ARG A 10 -0.13 26.59 56.34
C ARG A 10 -0.26 25.24 55.66
N ALA A 11 -1.46 24.83 55.32
CA ALA A 11 -1.71 23.68 54.45
C ALA A 11 -1.27 23.99 53.02
N SER A 12 -0.14 23.41 52.61
CA SER A 12 0.28 23.40 51.22
C SER A 12 -0.56 22.45 50.43
N ILE A 13 -1.41 22.98 49.55
CA ILE A 13 -2.16 22.20 48.55
C ILE A 13 -1.17 21.83 47.46
N ILE A 14 -0.75 20.56 47.45
CA ILE A 14 0.03 19.98 46.33
C ILE A 14 -0.99 19.64 45.26
N ILE A 15 -1.04 20.44 44.17
CA ILE A 15 -1.78 20.12 42.96
C ILE A 15 -0.98 19.06 42.21
N LEU A 16 -1.42 17.82 42.32
CA LEU A 16 -0.92 16.71 41.54
C LEU A 16 -1.43 16.81 40.10
N VAL A 17 -0.62 17.44 39.23
CA VAL A 17 -0.90 17.46 37.78
C VAL A 17 -0.60 16.08 37.22
N CYS A 18 -1.63 15.26 37.05
CA CYS A 18 -1.54 14.01 36.29
C CYS A 18 -1.21 14.33 34.83
N PHE A 19 0.06 14.18 34.45
CA PHE A 19 0.49 14.11 33.07
C PHE A 19 -0.01 12.76 32.49
N LEU A 20 -1.10 12.82 31.75
CA LEU A 20 -1.58 11.71 30.95
C LEU A 20 -0.71 11.64 29.67
N PRO A 21 0.12 10.60 29.45
CA PRO A 21 0.82 10.49 28.18
C PRO A 21 -0.22 10.20 27.08
N LEU A 22 -0.44 11.17 26.19
CA LEU A 22 -1.09 10.91 24.91
C LEU A 22 -0.19 9.93 24.14
N ALA A 23 -0.55 8.65 24.15
CA ALA A 23 -0.01 7.70 23.21
C ALA A 23 -0.52 8.11 21.81
N LEU A 24 0.32 8.85 21.06
CA LEU A 24 0.13 9.01 19.61
C LEU A 24 0.31 7.64 18.99
N GLY A 25 -0.79 6.91 18.82
CA GLY A 25 -0.83 5.76 17.94
C GLY A 25 -0.56 6.24 16.52
N CYS A 26 0.57 5.85 15.94
CA CYS A 26 0.86 6.05 14.53
C CYS A 26 -0.16 5.26 13.73
N ALA A 27 -1.23 5.92 13.26
CA ALA A 27 -2.06 5.38 12.20
C ALA A 27 -1.20 5.38 10.92
N HIS A 28 -0.68 4.21 10.53
CA HIS A 28 -0.05 4.02 9.22
C HIS A 28 -1.15 4.13 8.15
N THR A 29 -1.39 5.35 7.71
CA THR A 29 -2.11 5.59 6.45
C THR A 29 -1.08 5.40 5.34
N GLY A 30 -1.36 4.50 4.38
CA GLY A 30 -0.54 4.35 3.18
C GLY A 30 -0.17 5.71 2.60
N GLY A 31 1.07 5.91 2.28
CA GLY A 31 1.60 7.17 1.78
C GLY A 31 2.65 6.94 0.69
N ALA A 32 2.67 7.85 -0.30
CA ALA A 32 3.77 7.92 -1.24
C ALA A 32 5.02 8.41 -0.49
N SER A 33 6.15 7.72 -0.69
CA SER A 33 7.45 8.23 -0.27
C SER A 33 7.97 9.15 -1.37
N ASP A 34 8.15 10.43 -1.04
CA ASP A 34 8.83 11.39 -1.92
C ASP A 34 10.30 10.98 -2.13
N SER A 35 10.54 10.08 -3.07
CA SER A 35 11.87 9.94 -3.63
C SER A 35 12.00 11.06 -4.68
N LYS A 36 12.94 11.98 -4.48
CA LYS A 36 13.28 13.08 -5.39
C LYS A 36 13.95 12.63 -6.70
N ALA A 37 13.74 11.39 -7.15
CA ALA A 37 14.20 10.95 -8.46
C ALA A 37 13.33 11.64 -9.51
N SER A 38 13.94 12.39 -10.41
CA SER A 38 13.24 13.09 -11.48
C SER A 38 12.46 12.12 -12.36
N LEU A 39 11.23 12.49 -12.69
CA LEU A 39 10.39 11.77 -13.67
C LEU A 39 10.62 12.28 -15.10
N GLU A 40 11.61 13.16 -15.29
CA GLU A 40 11.98 13.64 -16.61
C GLU A 40 12.33 12.50 -17.56
N GLY A 41 11.85 12.61 -18.78
CA GLY A 41 12.06 11.62 -19.82
C GLY A 41 11.10 10.42 -19.80
N ILE A 42 10.22 10.27 -18.78
CA ILE A 42 9.23 9.21 -18.78
C ILE A 42 8.00 9.66 -19.56
N GLY A 43 7.71 9.00 -20.68
CA GLY A 43 6.52 9.19 -21.50
C GLY A 43 5.64 7.95 -21.57
N SER A 44 6.27 6.76 -21.56
CA SER A 44 5.63 5.45 -21.67
C SER A 44 5.93 4.57 -20.46
N ILE A 45 4.90 3.95 -19.88
CA ILE A 45 4.99 3.12 -18.68
C ILE A 45 4.38 1.75 -18.95
N LEU A 46 5.21 0.71 -18.82
CA LEU A 46 4.77 -0.67 -18.91
C LEU A 46 4.11 -1.10 -17.59
N VAL A 47 2.85 -1.49 -17.62
CA VAL A 47 2.15 -1.98 -16.43
C VAL A 47 2.32 -3.49 -16.31
N ILE A 48 3.25 -3.93 -15.45
CA ILE A 48 3.40 -5.34 -15.08
C ILE A 48 2.25 -5.75 -14.15
N GLY A 49 1.87 -4.83 -13.23
CA GLY A 49 0.80 -5.01 -12.26
C GLY A 49 1.24 -5.71 -10.98
N PHE A 50 0.27 -6.31 -10.30
CA PHE A 50 0.46 -6.95 -9.00
C PHE A 50 0.81 -8.43 -9.10
N ARG A 51 1.57 -8.92 -8.12
CA ARG A 51 1.86 -10.34 -7.92
C ARG A 51 1.73 -10.71 -6.45
N PRO A 52 1.23 -11.92 -6.13
CA PRO A 52 1.36 -12.44 -4.78
C PRO A 52 2.82 -12.64 -4.41
N VAL A 53 3.20 -12.28 -3.19
CA VAL A 53 4.54 -12.59 -2.66
C VAL A 53 4.61 -14.07 -2.30
N ILE A 54 3.53 -14.61 -1.75
CA ILE A 54 3.36 -16.02 -1.39
C ILE A 54 2.15 -16.56 -2.14
N LEU A 55 2.32 -17.70 -2.82
CA LEU A 55 1.26 -18.41 -3.53
C LEU A 55 0.40 -19.26 -2.57
N PRO A 56 -0.83 -19.65 -2.95
CA PRO A 56 -1.77 -20.37 -2.08
C PRO A 56 -1.27 -21.70 -1.54
N ASP A 57 -0.34 -22.36 -2.23
CA ASP A 57 0.28 -23.64 -1.86
C ASP A 57 1.50 -23.48 -0.93
N GLN A 58 1.86 -22.26 -0.59
CA GLN A 58 3.01 -21.93 0.25
C GLN A 58 2.56 -21.47 1.65
N GLN A 59 3.48 -21.54 2.60
CA GLN A 59 3.20 -21.10 3.98
C GLN A 59 3.48 -19.61 4.16
N ALA A 60 2.65 -18.95 4.99
CA ALA A 60 2.88 -17.59 5.44
C ALA A 60 4.22 -17.46 6.18
N GLY A 61 4.90 -16.33 6.00
CA GLY A 61 6.20 -16.14 6.63
C GLY A 61 6.87 -14.82 6.29
N MET A 62 8.11 -14.67 6.77
CA MET A 62 8.95 -13.51 6.45
C MET A 62 9.56 -13.68 5.07
N VAL A 63 9.32 -12.72 4.18
CA VAL A 63 9.79 -12.76 2.79
C VAL A 63 10.51 -11.45 2.46
N ARG A 64 11.53 -11.56 1.65
CA ARG A 64 12.27 -10.42 1.10
C ARG A 64 11.52 -9.85 -0.10
N ASN A 65 11.30 -8.53 -0.08
CA ASN A 65 10.74 -7.83 -1.24
C ASN A 65 11.73 -7.90 -2.42
N PRO A 66 11.29 -8.38 -3.59
CA PRO A 66 12.19 -8.58 -4.73
C PRO A 66 12.81 -7.30 -5.32
N LEU A 67 12.23 -6.13 -5.04
CA LEU A 67 12.69 -4.84 -5.58
C LEU A 67 13.47 -3.99 -4.57
N THR A 68 13.17 -4.13 -3.27
CA THR A 68 13.75 -3.26 -2.23
C THR A 68 14.60 -3.98 -1.21
N ASP A 69 14.64 -5.31 -1.26
CA ASP A 69 15.30 -6.18 -0.26
C ASP A 69 14.73 -6.09 1.16
N ALA A 70 13.70 -5.29 1.39
CA ALA A 70 13.02 -5.19 2.68
C ALA A 70 12.39 -6.53 3.07
N ILE A 71 12.55 -6.93 4.33
CA ILE A 71 11.95 -8.18 4.86
C ILE A 71 10.62 -7.81 5.51
N ARG A 72 9.54 -8.45 5.02
CA ARG A 72 8.17 -8.23 5.52
C ARG A 72 7.47 -9.57 5.72
N TYR A 73 6.48 -9.59 6.60
CA TYR A 73 5.58 -10.74 6.73
C TYR A 73 4.60 -10.74 5.58
N ALA A 74 4.41 -11.92 4.97
CA ALA A 74 3.47 -12.13 3.89
C ALA A 74 2.60 -13.36 4.14
N GLU A 75 1.43 -13.36 3.53
CA GLU A 75 0.45 -14.44 3.60
C GLU A 75 0.14 -14.93 2.18
N PRO A 76 -0.33 -16.18 2.04
CA PRO A 76 -0.74 -16.70 0.74
C PRO A 76 -1.87 -15.88 0.12
N VAL A 77 -1.70 -15.50 -1.15
CA VAL A 77 -2.69 -14.74 -1.92
C VAL A 77 -2.98 -15.44 -3.24
N PRO A 78 -4.26 -15.64 -3.62
CA PRO A 78 -4.63 -16.23 -4.90
C PRO A 78 -4.18 -15.38 -6.09
N GLN A 79 -3.75 -16.03 -7.18
CA GLN A 79 -3.28 -15.33 -8.38
C GLN A 79 -4.39 -14.53 -9.07
N ASP A 80 -5.63 -15.01 -9.04
CA ASP A 80 -6.76 -14.28 -9.64
C ASP A 80 -7.06 -12.96 -8.95
N VAL A 81 -6.75 -12.83 -7.65
CA VAL A 81 -6.79 -11.57 -6.91
C VAL A 81 -5.81 -10.57 -7.50
N ALA A 82 -4.56 -10.99 -7.70
CA ALA A 82 -3.53 -10.15 -8.29
C ALA A 82 -3.88 -9.73 -9.72
N ASP A 83 -4.46 -10.65 -10.50
CA ASP A 83 -4.90 -10.36 -11.86
C ASP A 83 -6.02 -9.32 -11.89
N LYS A 84 -7.05 -9.46 -11.05
CA LYS A 84 -8.15 -8.49 -10.93
C LYS A 84 -7.64 -7.12 -10.49
N LEU A 85 -6.78 -7.08 -9.48
CA LEU A 85 -6.21 -5.83 -8.96
C LEU A 85 -5.33 -5.14 -10.03
N THR A 86 -4.59 -5.92 -10.83
CA THR A 86 -3.77 -5.42 -11.94
C THR A 86 -4.63 -4.74 -13.02
N TYR A 87 -5.74 -5.35 -13.43
CA TYR A 87 -6.62 -4.75 -14.43
C TYR A 87 -7.36 -3.54 -13.88
N GLY A 88 -7.78 -3.56 -12.60
CA GLY A 88 -8.33 -2.39 -11.92
C GLY A 88 -7.34 -1.22 -11.92
N LEU A 89 -6.09 -1.46 -11.53
CA LEU A 89 -5.03 -0.45 -11.56
C LEU A 89 -4.84 0.14 -12.97
N PHE A 90 -4.72 -0.73 -13.99
CA PHE A 90 -4.53 -0.30 -15.36
C PHE A 90 -5.67 0.61 -15.86
N ASP A 91 -6.91 0.24 -15.55
CA ASP A 91 -8.09 1.00 -15.91
C ASP A 91 -8.13 2.37 -15.21
N HIS A 92 -7.82 2.44 -13.92
CA HIS A 92 -7.70 3.69 -13.18
C HIS A 92 -6.60 4.61 -13.73
N LEU A 93 -5.40 4.08 -13.99
CA LEU A 93 -4.29 4.85 -14.53
C LEU A 93 -4.59 5.37 -15.93
N THR A 94 -5.16 4.54 -16.81
CA THR A 94 -5.49 4.94 -18.18
C THR A 94 -6.54 6.05 -18.19
N ARG A 95 -7.52 6.00 -17.30
CA ARG A 95 -8.54 7.07 -17.16
C ARG A 95 -7.96 8.37 -16.62
N SER A 96 -6.93 8.31 -15.77
CA SER A 96 -6.29 9.51 -15.22
C SER A 96 -5.45 10.27 -16.25
N GLY A 97 -4.98 9.60 -17.30
CA GLY A 97 -4.17 10.19 -18.38
C GLY A 97 -2.73 10.52 -17.94
N GLY A 98 -2.08 11.38 -18.72
CA GLY A 98 -0.73 11.90 -18.42
C GLY A 98 0.41 11.10 -19.05
N TYR A 99 0.34 9.77 -19.05
CA TYR A 99 1.34 8.87 -19.61
C TYR A 99 0.73 7.94 -20.66
N HIS A 100 1.59 7.37 -21.51
CA HIS A 100 1.22 6.24 -22.35
C HIS A 100 1.41 4.95 -21.55
N PHE A 101 0.31 4.32 -21.13
CA PHE A 101 0.37 3.06 -20.38
C PHE A 101 0.30 1.86 -21.32
N ILE A 102 1.36 1.04 -21.32
CA ILE A 102 1.43 -0.22 -22.05
C ILE A 102 0.73 -1.29 -21.19
N SER A 103 -0.18 -2.04 -21.80
CA SER A 103 -1.09 -2.91 -21.04
C SER A 103 -0.42 -4.13 -20.41
N PRO A 104 -0.96 -4.68 -19.30
CA PRO A 104 -0.51 -5.94 -18.73
C PRO A 104 -0.61 -7.13 -19.70
N ARG A 105 -1.53 -7.05 -20.68
CA ARG A 105 -1.67 -8.07 -21.74
C ARG A 105 -0.48 -8.09 -22.67
N GLU A 106 -0.01 -6.91 -23.11
CA GLU A 106 1.19 -6.78 -23.94
C GLU A 106 2.42 -7.26 -23.18
N ALA A 107 2.57 -6.89 -21.90
CA ALA A 107 3.62 -7.42 -21.03
C ALA A 107 3.64 -8.95 -21.00
N ARG A 108 2.48 -9.58 -20.85
CA ARG A 108 2.35 -11.05 -20.81
C ARG A 108 2.67 -11.70 -22.15
N SER A 109 2.26 -11.10 -23.27
CA SER A 109 2.58 -11.64 -24.61
C SER A 109 4.07 -11.65 -24.86
N GLN A 110 4.78 -10.60 -24.49
CA GLN A 110 6.24 -10.54 -24.60
C GLN A 110 6.94 -11.49 -23.65
N SER A 111 6.44 -11.67 -22.40
CA SER A 111 7.02 -12.58 -21.44
C SER A 111 6.98 -14.04 -21.89
N SER A 112 6.01 -14.45 -22.72
CA SER A 112 5.95 -15.79 -23.31
C SER A 112 6.96 -16.02 -24.41
N THR A 113 7.45 -14.96 -25.03
CA THR A 113 8.43 -14.98 -26.12
C THR A 113 9.87 -14.94 -25.60
N ILE A 114 10.05 -14.35 -24.40
CA ILE A 114 11.35 -14.30 -23.74
C ILE A 114 11.56 -15.62 -23.01
N ASP A 115 12.47 -16.46 -23.54
CA ASP A 115 12.85 -17.73 -22.93
C ASP A 115 13.62 -17.45 -21.63
N SER A 116 12.90 -17.52 -20.50
CA SER A 116 13.48 -17.29 -19.18
C SER A 116 13.12 -18.42 -18.24
N PRO A 117 14.12 -19.14 -17.69
CA PRO A 117 13.91 -20.16 -16.66
C PRO A 117 13.39 -19.57 -15.34
N PHE A 118 13.30 -18.24 -15.22
CA PHE A 118 12.96 -17.51 -13.98
C PHE A 118 11.49 -17.06 -13.91
N ARG A 119 10.56 -17.87 -14.35
CA ARG A 119 9.12 -17.57 -14.32
C ARG A 119 8.51 -17.36 -12.93
N ILE A 120 9.25 -17.60 -11.84
CA ILE A 120 8.66 -17.81 -10.50
C ILE A 120 8.99 -16.70 -9.48
N ARG A 121 10.00 -15.88 -9.71
CA ARG A 121 10.28 -14.73 -8.79
C ARG A 121 10.34 -13.48 -9.61
N GLY A 122 9.57 -12.46 -9.19
CA GLY A 122 9.53 -11.14 -9.82
C GLY A 122 10.92 -10.63 -10.16
N ASP A 123 11.48 -11.17 -11.26
CA ASP A 123 12.82 -10.85 -11.68
C ASP A 123 12.79 -9.48 -12.35
N CYS A 124 13.34 -8.50 -11.66
CA CYS A 124 13.52 -7.15 -12.20
C CYS A 124 14.16 -7.18 -13.61
N ASN A 125 15.10 -8.11 -13.85
CA ASN A 125 15.74 -8.26 -15.16
C ASN A 125 14.76 -8.70 -16.26
N LEU A 126 13.77 -9.54 -15.94
CA LEU A 126 12.71 -9.89 -16.88
C LEU A 126 11.87 -8.68 -17.24
N TYR A 127 11.48 -7.87 -16.26
CA TYR A 127 10.68 -6.67 -16.48
C TYR A 127 11.43 -5.62 -17.30
N LEU A 128 12.74 -5.46 -17.05
CA LEU A 128 13.60 -4.60 -17.85
C LEU A 128 13.60 -5.05 -19.31
N ARG A 129 13.84 -6.33 -19.59
CA ARG A 129 13.87 -6.88 -20.97
C ARG A 129 12.51 -6.74 -21.68
N ILE A 130 11.39 -6.95 -20.98
CA ILE A 130 10.05 -6.72 -21.54
C ILE A 130 9.87 -5.24 -21.85
N GLY A 131 10.24 -4.36 -20.93
CA GLY A 131 10.16 -2.91 -21.11
C GLY A 131 10.97 -2.42 -22.31
N GLU A 132 12.22 -2.88 -22.43
CA GLU A 132 13.08 -2.58 -23.57
C GLU A 132 12.47 -3.05 -24.91
N SER A 133 11.91 -4.27 -24.95
CA SER A 133 11.27 -4.81 -26.16
C SER A 133 10.02 -4.04 -26.60
N LEU A 134 9.33 -3.40 -25.65
CA LEU A 134 8.15 -2.58 -25.88
C LEU A 134 8.45 -1.08 -25.95
N SER A 135 9.72 -0.68 -25.91
CA SER A 135 10.17 0.72 -25.92
C SER A 135 9.49 1.54 -24.81
N ALA A 136 9.36 0.95 -23.61
CA ALA A 136 8.89 1.66 -22.44
C ALA A 136 10.04 2.45 -21.79
N ASP A 137 9.73 3.57 -21.14
CA ASP A 137 10.71 4.36 -20.37
C ASP A 137 10.79 3.91 -18.91
N ALA A 138 9.68 3.34 -18.41
CA ALA A 138 9.57 2.82 -17.05
C ALA A 138 8.63 1.61 -17.00
N PHE A 139 8.69 0.85 -15.91
CA PHE A 139 7.70 -0.17 -15.61
C PHE A 139 7.11 0.00 -14.21
N LEU A 140 5.86 -0.42 -14.05
CA LEU A 140 5.09 -0.37 -12.83
C LEU A 140 4.83 -1.80 -12.34
N ALA A 141 5.41 -2.17 -11.21
CA ALA A 141 5.28 -3.50 -10.61
C ALA A 141 4.93 -3.42 -9.14
N GLY A 142 4.04 -4.30 -8.69
CA GLY A 142 3.56 -4.34 -7.32
C GLY A 142 3.50 -5.74 -6.73
N TYR A 143 3.44 -5.80 -5.40
CA TYR A 143 3.35 -7.03 -4.65
C TYR A 143 2.21 -6.98 -3.66
N ILE A 144 1.49 -8.12 -3.49
CA ILE A 144 0.43 -8.27 -2.50
C ILE A 144 0.99 -9.13 -1.36
N TRP A 145 1.00 -8.56 -0.17
CA TRP A 145 1.56 -9.14 1.06
C TRP A 145 0.50 -9.81 1.91
N ARG A 146 -0.75 -9.26 1.92
CA ARG A 146 -1.89 -9.78 2.67
C ARG A 146 -3.18 -9.53 1.93
N TRP A 147 -4.03 -10.54 1.93
CA TRP A 147 -5.37 -10.45 1.38
C TRP A 147 -6.34 -11.27 2.22
N LYS A 148 -7.11 -10.59 3.05
CA LYS A 148 -8.15 -11.22 3.88
C LYS A 148 -9.48 -10.58 3.56
N ASP A 149 -10.45 -11.38 3.15
CA ASP A 149 -11.81 -10.89 3.01
C ASP A 149 -12.48 -10.82 4.38
N ARG A 150 -13.52 -9.99 4.49
CA ARG A 150 -14.35 -9.96 5.70
C ARG A 150 -14.99 -11.32 5.93
N LYS A 151 -15.14 -11.68 7.17
CA LYS A 151 -15.95 -12.83 7.59
C LYS A 151 -17.18 -12.32 8.32
N GLY A 152 -18.36 -12.60 7.79
CA GLY A 152 -19.63 -12.05 8.25
C GLY A 152 -20.31 -11.15 7.21
N GLY A 153 -21.36 -10.46 7.63
CA GLY A 153 -22.17 -9.59 6.76
C GLY A 153 -21.67 -8.15 6.68
N GLU A 154 -22.33 -7.35 5.85
CA GLU A 154 -22.00 -5.91 5.70
C GLU A 154 -22.27 -5.08 6.94
N LEU A 155 -23.24 -5.50 7.76
CA LEU A 155 -23.65 -4.76 8.97
C LEU A 155 -22.96 -5.28 10.24
N ALA A 156 -22.47 -6.54 10.22
CA ALA A 156 -21.79 -7.14 11.35
C ALA A 156 -20.74 -8.15 10.86
N VAL A 157 -19.51 -8.00 11.30
CA VAL A 157 -18.39 -8.87 10.95
C VAL A 157 -17.82 -9.57 12.18
N GLU A 158 -17.35 -10.80 11.96
CA GLU A 158 -16.50 -11.54 12.90
C GLU A 158 -15.02 -11.10 12.72
N PHE A 159 -14.58 -10.97 11.46
CA PHE A 159 -13.27 -10.45 11.10
C PHE A 159 -13.41 -9.45 9.95
N PRO A 160 -12.81 -8.25 10.07
CA PRO A 160 -12.83 -7.25 9.01
C PRO A 160 -11.91 -7.63 7.84
N ALA A 161 -12.17 -7.02 6.68
CA ALA A 161 -11.28 -7.11 5.54
C ALA A 161 -9.93 -6.46 5.86
N SER A 162 -8.87 -7.07 5.32
CA SER A 162 -7.50 -6.59 5.51
C SER A 162 -6.69 -6.83 4.24
N VAL A 163 -6.10 -5.77 3.69
CA VAL A 163 -5.28 -5.82 2.49
C VAL A 163 -3.96 -5.09 2.72
N ASP A 164 -2.89 -5.62 2.13
CA ASP A 164 -1.56 -5.02 2.17
C ASP A 164 -0.89 -5.27 0.82
N PHE A 165 -0.58 -4.18 0.10
CA PHE A 165 0.13 -4.23 -1.16
C PHE A 165 1.02 -2.99 -1.33
N ASP A 166 2.07 -3.15 -2.13
CA ASP A 166 2.95 -2.07 -2.54
C ASP A 166 3.06 -2.00 -4.07
N LEU A 167 3.46 -0.83 -4.57
CA LEU A 167 3.61 -0.56 -5.99
C LEU A 167 4.83 0.34 -6.21
N TYR A 168 5.61 0.02 -7.23
CA TYR A 168 6.87 0.68 -7.56
C TYR A 168 6.90 1.08 -9.03
N LEU A 169 7.27 2.33 -9.31
CA LEU A 169 7.62 2.81 -10.64
C LEU A 169 9.13 2.81 -10.76
N ILE A 170 9.64 2.00 -11.68
CA ILE A 170 11.08 1.82 -11.91
C ILE A 170 11.40 2.33 -13.32
N ARG A 171 12.34 3.28 -13.41
CA ARG A 171 12.87 3.75 -14.70
C ARG A 171 13.78 2.69 -15.30
N LEU A 172 13.69 2.49 -16.63
CA LEU A 172 14.47 1.45 -17.30
C LEU A 172 15.94 1.83 -17.46
N ASP A 173 16.24 3.09 -17.69
CA ASP A 173 17.58 3.58 -18.02
C ASP A 173 18.58 3.32 -16.88
N ASP A 174 18.27 3.75 -15.68
CA ASP A 174 19.13 3.66 -14.50
C ASP A 174 18.66 2.67 -13.43
N LYS A 175 17.52 2.01 -13.67
CA LYS A 175 16.87 1.05 -12.75
C LYS A 175 16.48 1.67 -11.40
N ALA A 176 16.35 2.99 -11.35
CA ALA A 176 15.98 3.70 -10.14
C ALA A 176 14.48 3.55 -9.84
N ILE A 177 14.15 3.32 -8.58
CA ILE A 177 12.78 3.46 -8.09
C ILE A 177 12.49 4.95 -8.00
N VAL A 178 11.68 5.47 -8.94
CA VAL A 178 11.35 6.89 -9.05
C VAL A 178 10.09 7.28 -8.30
N TRP A 179 9.25 6.30 -7.98
CA TRP A 179 8.07 6.45 -7.14
C TRP A 179 7.70 5.12 -6.51
N LYS A 180 7.17 5.19 -5.29
CA LYS A 180 6.58 4.04 -4.60
C LYS A 180 5.32 4.43 -3.86
N TYR A 181 4.42 3.46 -3.70
CA TYR A 181 3.22 3.57 -2.90
C TYR A 181 3.03 2.30 -2.08
N GLU A 182 2.64 2.46 -0.82
CA GLU A 182 2.33 1.35 0.08
C GLU A 182 0.91 1.54 0.61
N TYR A 183 0.11 0.49 0.56
CA TYR A 183 -1.25 0.47 1.10
C TYR A 183 -1.40 -0.72 2.03
N ASP A 184 -1.35 -0.46 3.32
CA ASP A 184 -1.63 -1.43 4.39
C ASP A 184 -2.87 -0.98 5.14
N LYS A 185 -3.96 -1.70 4.98
CA LYS A 185 -5.25 -1.35 5.57
C LYS A 185 -6.00 -2.56 6.08
N THR A 186 -6.38 -2.49 7.35
CA THR A 186 -7.42 -3.32 7.95
C THR A 186 -8.57 -2.41 8.31
N GLN A 187 -9.78 -2.72 7.85
CA GLN A 187 -10.95 -1.90 8.19
C GLN A 187 -11.22 -2.00 9.69
N GLN A 188 -11.46 -0.85 10.33
CA GLN A 188 -11.79 -0.75 11.75
C GLN A 188 -13.18 -0.14 11.92
N SER A 189 -13.85 -0.46 13.03
CA SER A 189 -15.10 0.22 13.38
C SER A 189 -14.83 1.67 13.79
N LEU A 190 -15.84 2.54 13.67
CA LEU A 190 -15.74 3.92 14.16
C LEU A 190 -15.44 4.01 15.67
N ALA A 191 -15.92 3.03 16.43
CA ALA A 191 -15.66 2.98 17.87
C ALA A 191 -14.18 2.71 18.19
N GLU A 192 -13.47 2.01 17.29
CA GLU A 192 -12.06 1.65 17.46
C GLU A 192 -11.12 2.72 16.89
N ASN A 193 -11.54 3.40 15.82
CA ASN A 193 -10.69 4.41 15.17
C ASN A 193 -11.49 5.55 14.55
N LEU A 194 -11.68 6.63 15.31
CA LEU A 194 -12.34 7.85 14.83
C LEU A 194 -11.55 8.56 13.71
N LEU A 195 -10.25 8.30 13.58
CA LEU A 195 -9.42 8.89 12.52
C LEU A 195 -9.66 8.22 11.16
N ASP A 196 -10.30 7.06 11.12
CA ASP A 196 -10.65 6.35 9.88
C ASP A 196 -12.04 6.71 9.33
N LEU A 197 -12.58 7.86 9.77
CA LEU A 197 -13.88 8.36 9.37
C LEU A 197 -14.05 8.44 7.83
N SER A 198 -12.97 8.74 7.11
CA SER A 198 -13.00 8.82 5.64
C SER A 198 -13.31 7.47 4.99
N THR A 199 -12.69 6.39 5.45
CA THR A 199 -12.97 5.01 4.98
C THR A 199 -14.39 4.60 5.34
N PHE A 200 -14.84 4.91 6.56
CA PHE A 200 -16.19 4.60 7.01
C PHE A 200 -17.27 5.34 6.21
N LEU A 201 -17.06 6.63 5.92
CA LEU A 201 -18.02 7.42 5.12
C LEU A 201 -18.06 6.92 3.67
N ARG A 202 -16.92 6.56 3.07
CA ARG A 202 -16.86 5.93 1.74
C ARG A 202 -17.57 4.58 1.72
N ALA A 203 -17.44 3.81 2.79
CA ALA A 203 -18.13 2.53 2.99
C ALA A 203 -19.63 2.69 3.32
N LYS A 204 -20.17 3.92 3.39
CA LYS A 204 -21.57 4.21 3.78
C LYS A 204 -21.98 3.55 5.12
N GLY A 205 -21.04 3.39 6.02
CA GLY A 205 -21.26 2.76 7.33
C GLY A 205 -21.31 1.23 7.31
N THR A 206 -20.85 0.59 6.22
CA THR A 206 -20.82 -0.87 6.08
C THR A 206 -19.41 -1.44 6.15
N TRP A 207 -19.33 -2.73 6.39
CA TRP A 207 -18.06 -3.46 6.31
C TRP A 207 -17.77 -3.83 4.85
N LEU A 208 -16.61 -3.39 4.37
CA LEU A 208 -16.16 -3.63 3.00
C LEU A 208 -15.63 -5.06 2.82
N SER A 209 -15.74 -5.60 1.62
CA SER A 209 -14.95 -6.74 1.17
C SER A 209 -13.48 -6.35 0.96
N ALA A 210 -12.59 -7.33 0.80
CA ALA A 210 -11.19 -7.07 0.49
C ALA A 210 -11.02 -6.31 -0.84
N PHE A 211 -11.86 -6.63 -1.85
CA PHE A 211 -11.83 -5.92 -3.13
C PHE A 211 -12.27 -4.46 -2.99
N GLU A 212 -13.36 -4.17 -2.30
CA GLU A 212 -13.82 -2.81 -2.05
C GLU A 212 -12.78 -2.00 -1.26
N LEU A 213 -12.12 -2.63 -0.28
CA LEU A 213 -11.06 -1.99 0.49
C LEU A 213 -9.82 -1.71 -0.37
N ALA A 214 -9.45 -2.65 -1.26
CA ALA A 214 -8.34 -2.48 -2.20
C ALA A 214 -8.65 -1.41 -3.26
N GLU A 215 -9.90 -1.30 -3.73
CA GLU A 215 -10.33 -0.26 -4.67
C GLU A 215 -10.07 1.14 -4.12
N LEU A 216 -10.35 1.37 -2.82
CA LEU A 216 -9.98 2.62 -2.16
C LEU A 216 -8.45 2.87 -2.19
N GLY A 217 -7.67 1.80 -2.14
CA GLY A 217 -6.20 1.87 -2.30
C GLY A 217 -5.79 2.25 -3.72
N LEU A 218 -6.44 1.68 -4.75
CA LEU A 218 -6.19 2.03 -6.16
C LEU A 218 -6.54 3.49 -6.46
N GLU A 219 -7.66 4.00 -5.94
CA GLU A 219 -8.01 5.42 -6.06
C GLU A 219 -6.91 6.32 -5.48
N LYS A 220 -6.41 6.01 -4.28
CA LYS A 220 -5.32 6.76 -3.64
C LYS A 220 -4.00 6.65 -4.40
N ILE A 221 -3.71 5.50 -5.02
CA ILE A 221 -2.56 5.34 -5.92
C ILE A 221 -2.64 6.39 -7.02
N VAL A 222 -3.78 6.47 -7.71
CA VAL A 222 -3.95 7.42 -8.83
C VAL A 222 -3.89 8.88 -8.36
N GLU A 223 -4.47 9.20 -7.21
CA GLU A 223 -4.39 10.53 -6.60
C GLU A 223 -2.95 10.96 -6.32
N SER A 224 -2.10 10.01 -5.88
CA SER A 224 -0.70 10.23 -5.52
C SER A 224 0.28 9.97 -6.67
N PHE A 225 -0.20 9.40 -7.80
CA PHE A 225 0.65 9.06 -8.93
C PHE A 225 1.27 10.33 -9.52
N PRO A 226 2.57 10.33 -9.83
CA PRO A 226 3.23 11.52 -10.33
C PRO A 226 2.58 12.04 -11.61
N LYS A 227 2.36 13.33 -11.68
CA LYS A 227 1.85 13.96 -12.91
C LYS A 227 3.01 14.20 -13.88
N LYS A 228 2.75 14.01 -15.17
CA LYS A 228 3.72 14.34 -16.21
C LYS A 228 4.00 15.84 -16.17
N SER A 229 5.28 16.22 -16.05
CA SER A 229 5.69 17.62 -16.20
C SER A 229 5.45 18.03 -17.66
N GLU A 230 4.78 19.17 -17.85
CA GLU A 230 4.58 19.78 -19.16
C GLU A 230 5.90 20.27 -19.74
#